data_2bdf6e8c89b8d051a6ab7cf4ce2d5cb5
#
_entry.id   2bdf6e8c89b8d051a6ab7cf4ce2d5cb5
#
_cell.length_a   1.000
_cell.length_b   1.000
_cell.length_c   1.000
_cell.angle_alpha   90.00
_cell.angle_beta   90.00
_cell.angle_gamma   90.00
#
_symmetry.space_group_name_H-M   'P 1'
#
loop_
_entity.id
_entity.type
_entity.pdbx_description
1 polymer ?
#
loop_
_entity_poly.entity_id
_entity_poly.type
_entity_poly.pdbx_seq_one_letter_code
_entity_poly.pdbx_strand_id
1 'polypeptide(L)'
;SRIIGQQVRSDLEVARYVANGADTGLIDQLTDQGLTRKELEFVIPARTLSHRIKKHEKLSRDESERGVRIASLLALAQQVLGEEATGWLRQPLRRFDNASPLEMAQTEQGARLVENLLIQIDEGYVA
;
A
#
# COMPACT_ATOMS: atom_id res chain seq x y z
N SER A 1 -9.95 23.88 -10.10
CA SER A 1 -11.19 23.12 -10.10
C SER A 1 -11.43 22.44 -8.75
N ARG A 2 -12.66 22.07 -8.54
CA ARG A 2 -13.08 21.39 -7.30
C ARG A 2 -12.37 20.07 -7.08
N ILE A 3 -12.15 19.32 -8.15
CA ILE A 3 -11.50 18.02 -8.11
C ILE A 3 -10.04 18.15 -7.70
N ILE A 4 -9.34 19.13 -8.28
CA ILE A 4 -7.93 19.40 -7.96
C ILE A 4 -7.79 19.84 -6.50
N GLY A 5 -8.69 20.69 -6.02
CA GLY A 5 -8.67 21.15 -4.63
C GLY A 5 -8.88 20.03 -3.64
N GLN A 6 -9.77 19.08 -3.95
CA GLN A 6 -10.01 17.91 -3.10
C GLN A 6 -8.81 16.97 -3.10
N GLN A 7 -8.17 16.77 -4.23
CA GLN A 7 -7.00 15.90 -4.33
C GLN A 7 -5.82 16.47 -3.55
N VAL A 8 -5.55 17.77 -3.64
CA VAL A 8 -4.48 18.41 -2.89
C VAL A 8 -4.74 18.31 -1.39
N ARG A 9 -5.98 18.50 -0.96
CA ARG A 9 -6.36 18.40 0.45
C ARG A 9 -6.18 16.96 0.95
N SER A 10 -6.58 15.97 0.15
CA SER A 10 -6.42 14.55 0.48
C SER A 10 -4.94 14.17 0.64
N ASP A 11 -4.09 14.63 -0.28
CA ASP A 11 -2.66 14.37 -0.23
C ASP A 11 -2.02 15.01 1.02
N LEU A 12 -2.45 16.22 1.37
CA LEU A 12 -1.97 16.90 2.56
C LEU A 12 -2.40 16.15 3.83
N GLU A 13 -3.63 15.67 3.88
CA GLU A 13 -4.12 14.88 5.00
C GLU A 13 -3.34 13.59 5.16
N VAL A 14 -3.05 12.88 4.07
CA VAL A 14 -2.25 11.66 4.08
C VAL A 14 -0.84 11.97 4.57
N ALA A 15 -0.23 13.05 4.08
CA ALA A 15 1.11 13.44 4.49
C ALA A 15 1.18 13.72 6.00
N ARG A 16 0.18 14.39 6.54
CA ARG A 16 0.10 14.66 7.98
C ARG A 16 -0.12 13.41 8.79
N TYR A 17 -0.98 12.52 8.32
CA TYR A 17 -1.25 11.24 8.97
C TYR A 17 0.03 10.42 9.09
N VAL A 18 0.79 10.33 8.01
CA VAL A 18 2.08 9.63 8.00
C VAL A 18 3.08 10.30 8.95
N ALA A 19 3.18 11.63 8.89
CA ALA A 19 4.13 12.38 9.73
C ALA A 19 3.84 12.20 11.22
N ASN A 20 2.56 12.10 11.59
CA ASN A 20 2.13 11.96 12.98
C ASN A 20 2.12 10.50 13.47
N GLY A 21 2.31 9.56 12.58
CA GLY A 21 2.25 8.14 12.88
C GLY A 21 0.84 7.57 12.75
N ALA A 22 0.69 6.56 11.90
CA ALA A 22 -0.58 5.86 11.72
C ALA A 22 -0.87 4.97 12.92
N ASP A 23 -2.15 4.67 13.15
CA ASP A 23 -2.54 3.70 14.15
C ASP A 23 -2.11 2.29 13.73
N THR A 24 -1.79 1.45 14.70
CA THR A 24 -1.45 0.04 14.45
C THR A 24 -2.59 -0.71 13.78
N GLY A 25 -3.83 -0.23 13.94
CA GLY A 25 -5.01 -0.79 13.27
C GLY A 25 -4.93 -0.77 11.75
N LEU A 26 -4.06 0.06 11.16
CA LEU A 26 -3.81 0.05 9.72
C LEU A 26 -3.39 -1.35 9.25
N ILE A 27 -2.55 -2.03 10.03
CA ILE A 27 -2.08 -3.39 9.68
C ILE A 27 -3.25 -4.38 9.69
N ASP A 28 -4.13 -4.28 10.70
CA ASP A 28 -5.33 -5.13 10.76
C ASP A 28 -6.25 -4.89 9.57
N GLN A 29 -6.42 -3.63 9.15
CA GLN A 29 -7.23 -3.31 7.97
C GLN A 29 -6.66 -3.98 6.72
N LEU A 30 -5.33 -3.98 6.56
CA LEU A 30 -4.69 -4.61 5.41
C LEU A 30 -4.85 -6.14 5.44
N THR A 31 -4.75 -6.76 6.60
CA THR A 31 -4.97 -8.21 6.70
C THR A 31 -6.43 -8.57 6.49
N ASP A 32 -7.36 -7.74 6.96
CA ASP A 32 -8.79 -7.95 6.72
C ASP A 32 -9.13 -7.88 5.22
N GLN A 33 -8.36 -7.12 4.46
CA GLN A 33 -8.55 -7.01 3.01
C GLN A 33 -7.83 -8.10 2.22
N GLY A 34 -7.17 -9.02 2.88
CA GLY A 34 -6.61 -10.21 2.25
C GLY A 34 -5.10 -10.31 2.21
N LEU A 35 -4.37 -9.32 2.70
CA LEU A 35 -2.91 -9.43 2.80
C LEU A 35 -2.54 -10.22 4.05
N THR A 36 -1.41 -10.92 4.00
CA THR A 36 -0.95 -11.69 5.14
C THR A 36 0.05 -10.90 5.99
N ARG A 37 0.18 -11.29 7.25
CA ARG A 37 1.19 -10.72 8.13
C ARG A 37 2.60 -10.86 7.56
N LYS A 38 2.88 -11.98 6.93
CA LYS A 38 4.16 -12.24 6.30
C LYS A 38 4.43 -11.25 5.16
N GLU A 39 3.41 -10.95 4.36
CA GLU A 39 3.52 -9.98 3.27
C GLU A 39 3.76 -8.57 3.78
N LEU A 40 3.31 -8.27 4.99
CA LEU A 40 3.45 -6.96 5.61
C LEU A 40 4.71 -6.83 6.49
N GLU A 41 5.55 -7.87 6.52
CA GLU A 41 6.76 -7.88 7.35
C GLU A 41 7.70 -6.72 7.00
N PHE A 42 7.78 -6.34 5.73
CA PHE A 42 8.62 -5.20 5.33
C PHE A 42 8.05 -3.86 5.80
N VAL A 43 6.74 -3.78 6.06
CA VAL A 43 6.09 -2.58 6.60
C VAL A 43 6.49 -2.42 8.05
N ILE A 44 6.28 -3.46 8.84
CA ILE A 44 6.66 -3.52 10.25
C ILE A 44 6.85 -4.98 10.65
N PRO A 45 8.00 -5.35 11.22
CA PRO A 45 8.20 -6.72 11.72
C PRO A 45 7.16 -7.07 12.79
N ALA A 46 6.74 -8.33 12.80
CA ALA A 46 5.70 -8.80 13.73
C ALA A 46 6.04 -8.49 15.20
N ARG A 47 7.29 -8.67 15.58
CA ARG A 47 7.75 -8.39 16.95
C ARG A 47 7.59 -6.90 17.29
N THR A 48 7.98 -6.02 16.36
CA THR A 48 7.87 -4.57 16.55
C THR A 48 6.41 -4.16 16.66
N LEU A 49 5.55 -4.74 15.81
CA LEU A 49 4.12 -4.47 15.87
C LEU A 49 3.52 -4.86 17.22
N SER A 50 3.83 -6.06 17.71
CA SER A 50 3.37 -6.52 19.01
C SER A 50 3.82 -5.58 20.14
N HIS A 51 5.05 -5.11 20.07
CA HIS A 51 5.58 -4.16 21.04
C HIS A 51 4.81 -2.83 21.01
N ARG A 52 4.54 -2.30 19.81
CA ARG A 52 3.79 -1.05 19.66
C ARG A 52 2.37 -1.17 20.23
N ILE A 53 1.69 -2.29 19.94
CA ILE A 53 0.34 -2.54 20.45
C ILE A 53 0.36 -2.61 21.98
N LYS A 54 1.30 -3.34 22.52
CA LYS A 54 1.42 -3.54 23.97
C LYS A 54 1.69 -2.22 24.70
N LYS A 55 2.45 -1.33 24.09
CA LYS A 55 2.81 -0.02 24.66
C LYS A 55 1.82 1.08 24.30
N HIS A 56 0.77 0.77 23.55
CA HIS A 56 -0.19 1.75 23.03
C HIS A 56 0.46 2.85 22.20
N GLU A 57 1.49 2.49 21.45
CA GLU A 57 2.21 3.40 20.56
C GLU A 57 1.65 3.37 19.16
N LYS A 58 1.80 4.47 18.45
CA LYS A 58 1.52 4.52 17.02
C LYS A 58 2.67 3.93 16.22
N LEU A 59 2.44 3.65 14.95
CA LEU A 59 3.51 3.31 14.03
C LEU A 59 4.47 4.49 13.89
N SER A 60 5.74 4.20 13.62
CA SER A 60 6.71 5.25 13.32
C SER A 60 6.36 5.91 11.98
N ARG A 61 7.03 7.02 11.66
CA ARG A 61 6.85 7.69 10.37
C ARG A 61 7.14 6.74 9.20
N ASP A 62 8.26 6.03 9.27
CA ASP A 62 8.67 5.12 8.20
C ASP A 62 7.73 3.93 8.06
N GLU A 63 7.32 3.35 9.18
CA GLU A 63 6.33 2.27 9.19
C GLU A 63 5.00 2.74 8.61
N SER A 64 4.58 3.95 8.98
CA SER A 64 3.35 4.56 8.49
C SER A 64 3.41 4.82 6.99
N GLU A 65 4.56 5.32 6.49
CA GLU A 65 4.74 5.56 5.06
C GLU A 65 4.61 4.25 4.28
N ARG A 66 5.28 3.20 4.73
CA ARG A 66 5.21 1.90 4.06
C ARG A 66 3.80 1.31 4.10
N GLY A 67 3.15 1.41 5.25
CA GLY A 67 1.78 0.90 5.40
C GLY A 67 0.77 1.64 4.53
N VAL A 68 0.83 2.96 4.52
CA VAL A 68 -0.05 3.80 3.70
C VAL A 68 0.22 3.57 2.20
N ARG A 69 1.49 3.39 1.83
CA ARG A 69 1.88 3.06 0.46
C ARG A 69 1.15 1.80 -0.01
N ILE A 70 1.19 0.75 0.79
CA ILE A 70 0.54 -0.51 0.45
C ILE A 70 -0.98 -0.37 0.46
N ALA A 71 -1.53 0.36 1.43
CA ALA A 71 -2.98 0.60 1.48
C ALA A 71 -3.47 1.33 0.23
N SER A 72 -2.75 2.34 -0.22
CA SER A 72 -3.10 3.10 -1.43
C SER A 72 -3.02 2.23 -2.67
N LEU A 73 -1.99 1.40 -2.76
CA LEU A 73 -1.80 0.50 -3.89
C LEU A 73 -2.90 -0.57 -3.94
N LEU A 74 -3.23 -1.14 -2.79
CA LEU A 74 -4.31 -2.13 -2.69
C LEU A 74 -5.65 -1.51 -3.11
N ALA A 75 -5.93 -0.29 -2.65
CA ALA A 75 -7.16 0.40 -3.02
C ALA A 75 -7.25 0.63 -4.53
N LEU A 76 -6.15 1.06 -5.15
CA LEU A 76 -6.10 1.24 -6.60
C LEU A 76 -6.28 -0.09 -7.34
N ALA A 77 -5.60 -1.13 -6.89
CA ALA A 77 -5.73 -2.47 -7.49
C ALA A 77 -7.18 -2.97 -7.39
N GLN A 78 -7.84 -2.77 -6.25
CA GLN A 78 -9.24 -3.15 -6.08
C GLN A 78 -10.16 -2.36 -7.01
N GLN A 79 -9.88 -1.08 -7.19
CA GLN A 79 -10.66 -0.23 -8.09
C GLN A 79 -10.55 -0.71 -9.55
N VAL A 80 -9.36 -1.13 -9.97
CA VAL A 80 -9.08 -1.52 -11.35
C VAL A 80 -9.44 -2.99 -11.61
N LEU A 81 -9.14 -3.88 -10.67
CA LEU A 81 -9.20 -5.33 -10.85
C LEU A 81 -10.29 -6.02 -10.01
N GLY A 82 -10.94 -5.29 -9.11
CA GLY A 82 -11.97 -5.86 -8.26
C GLY A 82 -11.44 -6.97 -7.35
N GLU A 83 -12.16 -8.09 -7.33
CA GLU A 83 -11.83 -9.23 -6.47
C GLU A 83 -10.51 -9.90 -6.82
N GLU A 84 -9.98 -9.65 -7.99
CA GLU A 84 -8.72 -10.25 -8.44
C GLU A 84 -7.48 -9.49 -7.94
N ALA A 85 -7.69 -8.36 -7.24
CA ALA A 85 -6.62 -7.45 -6.86
C ALA A 85 -5.52 -8.13 -6.02
N THR A 86 -5.89 -8.84 -4.96
CA THR A 86 -4.89 -9.46 -4.09
C THR A 86 -4.10 -10.55 -4.80
N GLY A 87 -4.77 -11.37 -5.62
CA GLY A 87 -4.11 -12.39 -6.41
C GLY A 87 -3.11 -11.80 -7.40
N TRP A 88 -3.53 -10.72 -8.07
CA TRP A 88 -2.67 -10.02 -9.02
C TRP A 88 -1.44 -9.40 -8.33
N LEU A 89 -1.64 -8.82 -7.17
CA LEU A 89 -0.53 -8.22 -6.41
C LEU A 89 0.53 -9.24 -6.00
N ARG A 90 0.16 -10.51 -5.89
CA ARG A 90 1.09 -11.60 -5.52
C ARG A 90 1.73 -12.27 -6.72
N GLN A 91 1.25 -12.02 -7.92
CA GLN A 91 1.67 -12.72 -9.11
C GLN A 91 3.00 -12.18 -9.63
N PRO A 92 4.01 -13.05 -9.83
CA PRO A 92 5.24 -12.60 -10.49
C PRO A 92 4.94 -12.15 -11.92
N LEU A 93 5.43 -10.98 -12.30
CA LEU A 93 5.22 -10.42 -13.62
C LEU A 93 6.54 -10.33 -14.38
N ARG A 94 6.53 -10.79 -15.62
CA ARG A 94 7.70 -10.73 -16.49
C ARG A 94 8.23 -9.31 -16.64
N ARG A 95 7.34 -8.35 -16.73
CA ARG A 95 7.65 -6.92 -16.82
C ARG A 95 8.52 -6.44 -15.66
N PHE A 96 8.39 -7.07 -14.48
CA PHE A 96 9.13 -6.72 -13.27
C PHE A 96 10.23 -7.74 -12.97
N ASP A 97 10.79 -8.36 -13.99
CA ASP A 97 11.83 -9.39 -13.83
C ASP A 97 11.38 -10.52 -12.90
N ASN A 98 10.12 -10.90 -13.00
CA ASN A 98 9.47 -11.95 -12.20
C ASN A 98 9.25 -11.59 -10.73
N ALA A 99 9.40 -10.32 -10.38
CA ALA A 99 8.94 -9.84 -9.07
C ALA A 99 7.42 -9.63 -9.12
N SER A 100 6.75 -9.84 -8.02
CA SER A 100 5.34 -9.50 -7.90
C SER A 100 5.17 -7.99 -7.72
N PRO A 101 3.99 -7.44 -8.06
CA PRO A 101 3.70 -6.04 -7.74
C PRO A 101 3.91 -5.71 -6.27
N LEU A 102 3.56 -6.63 -5.38
CA LEU A 102 3.72 -6.44 -3.94
C LEU A 102 5.20 -6.35 -3.55
N GLU A 103 6.05 -7.21 -4.14
CA GLU A 103 7.49 -7.14 -3.94
C GLU A 103 8.07 -5.82 -4.48
N MET A 104 7.62 -5.39 -5.66
CA MET A 104 8.03 -4.11 -6.24
C MET A 104 7.68 -2.95 -5.30
N ALA A 105 6.55 -3.04 -4.62
CA ALA A 105 6.06 -1.97 -3.76
C ALA A 105 6.80 -1.86 -2.42
N GLN A 106 7.81 -2.69 -2.20
CA GLN A 106 8.67 -2.54 -1.02
C GLN A 106 9.52 -1.27 -1.10
N THR A 107 9.67 -0.68 -2.29
CA THR A 107 10.24 0.65 -2.45
C THR A 107 9.21 1.59 -3.05
N GLU A 108 9.40 2.89 -2.83
CA GLU A 108 8.51 3.90 -3.41
C GLU A 108 8.60 3.89 -4.93
N GLN A 109 9.79 3.74 -5.48
CA GLN A 109 10.01 3.71 -6.92
C GLN A 109 9.29 2.51 -7.55
N GLY A 110 9.40 1.34 -6.93
CA GLY A 110 8.70 0.15 -7.39
C GLY A 110 7.18 0.29 -7.30
N ALA A 111 6.69 0.91 -6.24
CA ALA A 111 5.25 1.17 -6.09
C ALA A 111 4.72 2.05 -7.22
N ARG A 112 5.49 3.05 -7.64
CA ARG A 112 5.10 3.91 -8.78
C ARG A 112 4.98 3.13 -10.08
N LEU A 113 5.89 2.19 -10.31
CA LEU A 113 5.81 1.34 -11.50
C LEU A 113 4.53 0.49 -11.48
N VAL A 114 4.16 -0.01 -10.31
CA VAL A 114 2.92 -0.78 -10.15
C VAL A 114 1.70 0.12 -10.38
N GLU A 115 1.68 1.31 -9.80
CA GLU A 115 0.60 2.30 -10.03
C GLU A 115 0.43 2.60 -11.51
N ASN A 116 1.54 2.89 -12.19
CA ASN A 116 1.51 3.21 -13.61
C ASN A 116 0.95 2.04 -14.42
N LEU A 117 1.31 0.82 -14.07
CA LEU A 117 0.78 -0.37 -14.75
C LEU A 117 -0.73 -0.51 -14.50
N LEU A 118 -1.19 -0.31 -13.28
CA LEU A 118 -2.62 -0.36 -12.96
C LEU A 118 -3.41 0.70 -13.74
N ILE A 119 -2.86 1.90 -13.85
CA ILE A 119 -3.49 2.98 -14.62
C ILE A 119 -3.58 2.59 -16.10
N GLN A 120 -2.52 2.00 -16.65
CA GLN A 120 -2.52 1.51 -18.03
C GLN A 120 -3.57 0.42 -18.24
N ILE A 121 -3.69 -0.51 -17.31
CA ILE A 121 -4.72 -1.56 -17.39
C ILE A 121 -6.11 -0.92 -17.34
N ASP A 122 -6.33 0.03 -16.47
CA ASP A 122 -7.61 0.74 -16.33
C ASP A 122 -7.98 1.49 -17.60
N GLU A 123 -7.00 2.04 -18.30
CA GLU A 123 -7.20 2.75 -19.57
C GLU A 123 -7.36 1.82 -20.78
N GLY A 124 -7.28 0.50 -20.55
CA GLY A 124 -7.45 -0.47 -21.62
C GLY A 124 -6.19 -0.85 -22.37
N TYR A 125 -5.02 -0.41 -21.91
CA TYR A 125 -3.76 -0.85 -22.51
C TYR A 125 -3.43 -2.27 -22.02
N VAL A 126 -3.10 -3.13 -22.96
CA VAL A 126 -2.72 -4.51 -22.63
C VAL A 126 -1.21 -4.54 -22.39
N ALA A 127 -0.85 -4.99 -21.22
CA ALA A 127 0.55 -5.10 -20.85
C ALA A 127 1.19 -6.35 -21.47
#